data_bc634c3b9244b3b731b8bdd96bdf71f9
#
_entry.id   bc634c3b9244b3b731b8bdd96bdf71f9
#
_cell.length_a   1.000
_cell.length_b   1.000
_cell.length_c   1.000
_cell.angle_alpha   90.00
_cell.angle_beta   90.00
_cell.angle_gamma   90.00
#
_symmetry.space_group_name_H-M   'P 1'
#
loop_
_entity.id
_entity.type
_entity.pdbx_description
1 polymer ?
#
loop_
_entity_poly.entity_id
_entity_poly.type
_entity_poly.pdbx_seq_one_letter_code
_entity_poly.pdbx_strand_id
1 'polypeptide(L)'
;MTISPGVDYPLSWAKNEKEWLYYLQSLVERGLIRLPSEKNKVLNELINQIEITAAGWDFLEKNTQKSSISDPVFVAMSFSPELTALWENSIKKAIENAGYNPYRVDSEPHADRIDVTIMTDIKDSRFLVADVTDQRQGVYFEAEYALGLGMPVLWTCKKGDLGNVHFDTRQYNHILWESEDQLRETLFNFICAIIGKGPKRRATGSS
;
A
#
# COMPACT_ATOMS: atom_id res chain seq x y z
N MET A 1 -14.98 19.48 9.04
CA MET A 1 -13.88 19.25 10.01
C MET A 1 -13.15 20.56 10.18
N THR A 2 -13.06 21.10 11.39
CA THR A 2 -12.38 22.37 11.66
C THR A 2 -10.92 22.07 11.94
N ILE A 3 -10.01 22.59 11.14
CA ILE A 3 -8.56 22.40 11.30
C ILE A 3 -8.01 23.63 12.06
N SER A 4 -7.32 23.39 13.17
CA SER A 4 -6.68 24.41 13.99
C SER A 4 -5.15 24.36 13.84
N PRO A 5 -4.49 25.40 13.29
CA PRO A 5 -3.05 25.40 13.02
C PRO A 5 -2.19 25.02 14.22
N GLY A 6 -2.51 25.56 15.39
CA GLY A 6 -1.73 25.32 16.61
C GLY A 6 -1.91 23.94 17.24
N VAL A 7 -2.89 23.13 16.77
CA VAL A 7 -3.20 21.79 17.30
C VAL A 7 -2.98 20.72 16.26
N ASP A 8 -3.35 20.98 15.00
CA ASP A 8 -3.41 19.97 13.95
C ASP A 8 -2.15 19.91 13.07
N TYR A 9 -1.14 20.79 13.29
CA TYR A 9 0.09 20.75 12.52
C TYR A 9 0.81 19.38 12.52
N PRO A 10 0.74 18.53 13.57
CA PRO A 10 1.36 17.22 13.52
C PRO A 10 0.75 16.27 12.49
N LEU A 11 -0.53 16.47 12.10
CA LEU A 11 -1.20 15.65 11.08
C LEU A 11 -0.57 15.77 9.69
N SER A 12 0.21 16.82 9.46
CA SER A 12 0.97 17.04 8.21
C SER A 12 2.47 16.74 8.35
N TRP A 13 2.91 16.09 9.44
CA TRP A 13 4.31 15.85 9.78
C TRP A 13 5.13 17.15 9.95
N ALA A 14 4.47 18.28 10.11
CA ALA A 14 5.13 19.56 10.39
C ALA A 14 5.67 19.58 11.82
N LYS A 15 6.85 20.17 12.03
CA LYS A 15 7.50 20.27 13.35
C LYS A 15 6.86 21.35 14.22
N ASN A 16 6.19 22.31 13.60
CA ASN A 16 5.53 23.42 14.26
C ASN A 16 4.54 24.12 13.32
N GLU A 17 3.75 25.05 13.87
CA GLU A 17 2.75 25.82 13.14
C GLU A 17 3.33 26.61 11.95
N LYS A 18 4.54 27.17 12.06
CA LYS A 18 5.18 27.94 10.98
C LYS A 18 5.51 27.07 9.77
N GLU A 19 6.01 25.88 10.02
CA GLU A 19 6.30 24.92 8.95
C GLU A 19 5.01 24.45 8.27
N TRP A 20 3.96 24.24 9.05
CA TRP A 20 2.66 23.87 8.53
C TRP A 20 2.06 24.96 7.64
N LEU A 21 2.12 26.23 8.06
CA LEU A 21 1.69 27.38 7.26
C LEU A 21 2.50 27.51 5.96
N TYR A 22 3.79 27.23 6.01
CA TYR A 22 4.65 27.19 4.82
C TYR A 22 4.18 26.11 3.82
N TYR A 23 3.82 24.92 4.30
CA TYR A 23 3.27 23.88 3.44
C TYR A 23 1.96 24.30 2.78
N LEU A 24 1.04 24.89 3.54
CA LEU A 24 -0.21 25.41 2.99
C LEU A 24 0.03 26.49 1.92
N GLN A 25 0.90 27.44 2.21
CA GLN A 25 1.25 28.50 1.26
C GLN A 25 1.85 27.92 -0.01
N SER A 26 2.76 26.97 0.10
CA SER A 26 3.36 26.28 -1.04
C SER A 26 2.29 25.57 -1.90
N LEU A 27 1.30 24.93 -1.29
CA LEU A 27 0.20 24.29 -2.02
C LEU A 27 -0.69 25.30 -2.75
N VAL A 28 -0.93 26.48 -2.14
CA VAL A 28 -1.66 27.57 -2.77
C VAL A 28 -0.89 28.14 -3.95
N GLU A 29 0.40 28.44 -3.78
CA GLU A 29 1.27 28.96 -4.85
C GLU A 29 1.37 27.99 -6.04
N ARG A 30 1.32 26.70 -5.78
CA ARG A 30 1.27 25.66 -6.83
C ARG A 30 -0.13 25.49 -7.43
N GLY A 31 -1.13 26.20 -6.95
CA GLY A 31 -2.50 26.14 -7.41
C GLY A 31 -3.21 24.81 -7.07
N LEU A 32 -2.68 24.03 -6.13
CA LEU A 32 -3.23 22.72 -5.76
C LEU A 32 -4.40 22.83 -4.79
N ILE A 33 -4.39 23.85 -3.98
CA ILE A 33 -5.49 24.19 -3.06
C ILE A 33 -5.89 25.66 -3.23
N ARG A 34 -7.10 25.98 -2.81
CA ARG A 34 -7.61 27.33 -2.73
C ARG A 34 -8.04 27.64 -1.31
N LEU A 35 -7.66 28.82 -0.82
CA LEU A 35 -8.17 29.39 0.42
C LEU A 35 -9.29 30.39 0.07
N PRO A 36 -10.33 30.52 0.89
CA PRO A 36 -11.40 31.49 0.65
C PRO A 36 -10.86 32.91 0.69
N SER A 37 -11.32 33.75 -0.25
CA SER A 37 -10.81 35.10 -0.50
C SER A 37 -11.50 36.15 0.38
N GLU A 38 -11.60 35.96 1.68
CA GLU A 38 -12.05 37.05 2.56
C GLU A 38 -10.88 37.80 3.17
N LYS A 39 -10.66 39.03 2.68
CA LYS A 39 -9.53 39.91 3.03
C LYS A 39 -9.43 40.32 4.51
N ASN A 40 -10.34 39.91 5.39
CA ASN A 40 -10.43 40.40 6.78
C ASN A 40 -10.69 39.32 7.83
N LYS A 41 -10.57 38.04 7.53
CA LYS A 41 -10.69 36.99 8.55
C LYS A 41 -9.33 36.57 9.08
N VAL A 42 -9.26 36.40 10.40
CA VAL A 42 -8.08 35.86 11.09
C VAL A 42 -7.72 34.50 10.48
N LEU A 43 -6.44 34.25 10.27
CA LEU A 43 -5.91 33.04 9.60
C LEU A 43 -6.55 31.72 10.10
N ASN A 44 -6.89 31.65 11.37
CA ASN A 44 -7.57 30.53 12.04
C ASN A 44 -8.99 30.25 11.53
N GLU A 45 -9.70 31.24 10.97
CA GLU A 45 -11.03 31.06 10.40
C GLU A 45 -11.00 30.69 8.92
N LEU A 46 -9.88 31.01 8.21
CA LEU A 46 -9.69 30.71 6.79
C LEU A 46 -9.46 29.22 6.53
N ILE A 47 -8.91 28.50 7.50
CA ILE A 47 -8.51 27.09 7.34
C ILE A 47 -9.72 26.13 7.33
N ASN A 48 -10.87 26.58 7.80
CA ASN A 48 -12.09 25.78 7.79
C ASN A 48 -12.68 25.54 6.39
N GLN A 49 -12.13 26.15 5.35
CA GLN A 49 -12.66 26.11 3.98
C GLN A 49 -11.57 25.89 2.92
N ILE A 50 -10.58 25.06 3.23
CA ILE A 50 -9.60 24.66 2.23
C ILE A 50 -10.29 23.79 1.17
N GLU A 51 -10.19 24.22 -0.09
CA GLU A 51 -10.70 23.48 -1.24
C GLU A 51 -9.53 22.94 -2.06
N ILE A 52 -9.59 21.66 -2.42
CA ILE A 52 -8.68 21.08 -3.40
C ILE A 52 -9.14 21.53 -4.78
N THR A 53 -8.25 22.13 -5.57
CA THR A 53 -8.54 22.57 -6.93
C THR A 53 -8.57 21.39 -7.90
N ALA A 54 -9.06 21.60 -9.12
CA ALA A 54 -8.94 20.60 -10.18
C ALA A 54 -7.49 20.16 -10.41
N ALA A 55 -6.54 21.10 -10.43
CA ALA A 55 -5.09 20.80 -10.51
C ALA A 55 -4.60 20.02 -9.29
N GLY A 56 -5.16 20.26 -8.11
CA GLY A 56 -4.87 19.48 -6.90
C GLY A 56 -5.37 18.04 -7.01
N TRP A 57 -6.57 17.83 -7.51
CA TRP A 57 -7.10 16.50 -7.78
C TRP A 57 -6.29 15.78 -8.84
N ASP A 58 -5.96 16.44 -9.96
CA ASP A 58 -5.08 15.89 -10.99
C ASP A 58 -3.70 15.51 -10.45
N PHE A 59 -3.14 16.31 -9.54
CA PHE A 59 -1.86 16.02 -8.89
C PHE A 59 -1.96 14.78 -7.99
N LEU A 60 -3.01 14.66 -7.20
CA LEU A 60 -3.27 13.48 -6.36
C LEU A 60 -3.46 12.24 -7.24
N GLU A 61 -4.27 12.35 -8.28
CA GLU A 61 -4.55 11.26 -9.21
C GLU A 61 -3.29 10.78 -9.95
N LYS A 62 -2.47 11.70 -10.46
CA LYS A 62 -1.18 11.36 -11.12
C LYS A 62 -0.20 10.69 -10.15
N ASN A 63 -0.13 11.11 -8.89
CA ASN A 63 0.72 10.46 -7.90
C ASN A 63 0.15 9.11 -7.44
N THR A 64 -1.15 8.94 -7.42
CA THR A 64 -1.81 7.65 -7.21
C THR A 64 -1.64 6.74 -8.43
N GLN A 65 -1.70 7.30 -9.66
CA GLN A 65 -1.51 6.56 -10.91
C GLN A 65 -0.07 6.11 -11.15
N LYS A 66 0.95 6.72 -10.54
CA LYS A 66 2.33 6.17 -10.59
C LYS A 66 2.36 4.74 -10.08
N SER A 67 1.54 4.41 -9.09
CA SER A 67 1.35 3.03 -8.64
C SER A 67 0.45 2.19 -9.56
N SER A 68 -0.36 2.81 -10.45
CA SER A 68 -1.29 2.08 -11.33
C SER A 68 -0.64 1.44 -12.56
N ILE A 69 0.58 1.86 -12.92
CA ILE A 69 1.38 1.31 -14.03
C ILE A 69 2.43 0.33 -13.49
N SER A 70 2.64 0.30 -12.17
CA SER A 70 3.60 -0.61 -11.55
C SER A 70 3.16 -2.06 -11.76
N ASP A 71 4.07 -2.85 -12.30
CA ASP A 71 3.92 -4.28 -12.58
C ASP A 71 4.39 -5.18 -11.42
N PRO A 72 5.43 -4.80 -10.63
CA PRO A 72 5.90 -5.59 -9.51
C PRO A 72 4.86 -5.72 -8.39
N VAL A 73 4.83 -6.89 -7.78
CA VAL A 73 4.04 -7.21 -6.59
C VAL A 73 4.98 -7.80 -5.56
N PHE A 74 5.12 -7.14 -4.43
CA PHE A 74 5.93 -7.66 -3.34
C PHE A 74 5.20 -8.80 -2.62
N VAL A 75 5.92 -9.90 -2.36
CA VAL A 75 5.37 -11.03 -1.62
C VAL A 75 6.17 -11.22 -0.34
N ALA A 76 5.54 -10.89 0.78
CA ALA A 76 6.03 -11.09 2.13
C ALA A 76 5.56 -12.47 2.62
N MET A 77 6.47 -13.42 2.81
CA MET A 77 6.16 -14.76 3.31
C MET A 77 7.40 -15.43 3.92
N SER A 78 7.18 -16.47 4.69
CA SER A 78 8.28 -17.30 5.19
C SER A 78 8.99 -18.05 4.06
N PHE A 79 10.31 -18.20 4.22
CA PHE A 79 11.16 -19.01 3.31
C PHE A 79 11.30 -20.46 3.78
N SER A 80 10.41 -20.93 4.66
CA SER A 80 10.45 -22.31 5.11
C SER A 80 10.26 -23.27 3.92
N PRO A 81 10.96 -24.43 3.92
CA PRO A 81 10.83 -25.42 2.85
C PRO A 81 9.38 -25.85 2.62
N GLU A 82 8.58 -25.89 3.67
CA GLU A 82 7.15 -26.26 3.67
C GLU A 82 6.28 -25.29 2.87
N LEU A 83 6.70 -24.02 2.76
CA LEU A 83 5.97 -23.00 2.00
C LEU A 83 6.52 -22.77 0.59
N THR A 84 7.57 -23.50 0.18
CA THR A 84 8.14 -23.39 -1.17
C THR A 84 7.11 -23.76 -2.23
N ALA A 85 6.39 -24.87 -2.04
CA ALA A 85 5.35 -25.32 -2.95
C ALA A 85 4.19 -24.30 -3.02
N LEU A 86 3.80 -23.71 -1.89
CA LEU A 86 2.81 -22.65 -1.82
C LEU A 86 3.21 -21.43 -2.66
N TRP A 87 4.46 -21.02 -2.56
CA TRP A 87 5.00 -19.93 -3.39
C TRP A 87 4.91 -20.26 -4.88
N GLU A 88 5.51 -21.36 -5.32
CA GLU A 88 5.65 -21.70 -6.75
C GLU A 88 4.31 -22.06 -7.39
N ASN A 89 3.42 -22.75 -6.68
CA ASN A 89 2.20 -23.30 -7.27
C ASN A 89 0.96 -22.43 -7.06
N SER A 90 0.97 -21.57 -6.06
CA SER A 90 -0.20 -20.77 -5.70
C SER A 90 0.03 -19.28 -5.85
N ILE A 91 0.79 -18.65 -4.95
CA ILE A 91 0.90 -17.17 -4.85
C ILE A 91 1.50 -16.60 -6.14
N LYS A 92 2.64 -17.12 -6.58
CA LYS A 92 3.32 -16.68 -7.80
C LYS A 92 2.41 -16.80 -9.02
N LYS A 93 1.80 -17.97 -9.22
CA LYS A 93 0.91 -18.21 -10.37
C LYS A 93 -0.35 -17.35 -10.33
N ALA A 94 -0.94 -17.10 -9.15
CA ALA A 94 -2.09 -16.24 -9.02
C ALA A 94 -1.78 -14.80 -9.48
N ILE A 95 -0.63 -14.27 -9.05
CA ILE A 95 -0.17 -12.92 -9.41
C ILE A 95 0.17 -12.83 -10.90
N GLU A 96 0.91 -13.80 -11.45
CA GLU A 96 1.25 -13.88 -12.88
C GLU A 96 -0.01 -13.99 -13.74
N ASN A 97 -0.95 -14.84 -13.34
CA ASN A 97 -2.24 -15.01 -14.03
C ASN A 97 -3.08 -13.73 -13.99
N ALA A 98 -2.95 -12.90 -12.98
CA ALA A 98 -3.59 -11.59 -12.91
C ALA A 98 -2.90 -10.53 -13.79
N GLY A 99 -1.71 -10.84 -14.35
CA GLY A 99 -0.95 -9.96 -15.25
C GLY A 99 0.08 -9.10 -14.57
N TYR A 100 0.55 -9.50 -13.40
CA TYR A 100 1.59 -8.81 -12.62
C TYR A 100 2.87 -9.63 -12.49
N ASN A 101 3.95 -9.01 -12.00
CA ASN A 101 5.23 -9.65 -11.71
C ASN A 101 5.39 -9.88 -10.21
N PRO A 102 5.29 -11.12 -9.71
CA PRO A 102 5.57 -11.41 -8.31
C PRO A 102 7.07 -11.29 -8.02
N TYR A 103 7.38 -10.62 -6.92
CA TYR A 103 8.73 -10.46 -6.42
C TYR A 103 8.80 -10.86 -4.94
N ARG A 104 9.72 -11.75 -4.61
CA ARG A 104 10.01 -12.21 -3.25
C ARG A 104 11.51 -12.07 -3.00
N VAL A 105 11.89 -11.37 -1.93
CA VAL A 105 13.31 -11.24 -1.54
C VAL A 105 13.72 -12.50 -0.78
N ASP A 106 14.51 -13.35 -1.43
CA ASP A 106 15.18 -14.45 -0.75
C ASP A 106 16.39 -13.85 -0.01
N SER A 107 16.17 -13.35 1.22
CA SER A 107 17.24 -12.77 1.99
C SER A 107 18.15 -13.84 2.57
N GLU A 108 19.33 -14.01 1.96
CA GLU A 108 20.50 -14.45 2.70
C GLU A 108 20.82 -13.41 3.79
N PRO A 109 21.23 -13.81 5.01
CA PRO A 109 21.33 -12.88 6.14
C PRO A 109 22.57 -11.97 6.02
N HIS A 110 22.40 -10.82 5.37
CA HIS A 110 23.32 -9.69 5.40
C HIS A 110 22.61 -8.50 6.05
N ALA A 111 22.72 -8.39 7.36
CA ALA A 111 21.87 -7.61 8.24
C ALA A 111 21.75 -6.09 7.97
N ASP A 112 22.68 -5.45 7.25
CA ASP A 112 22.75 -3.99 7.19
C ASP A 112 22.31 -3.34 5.86
N ARG A 113 22.05 -4.12 4.80
CA ARG A 113 21.63 -3.60 3.49
C ARG A 113 20.23 -4.04 3.06
N ILE A 114 19.67 -5.03 3.73
CA ILE A 114 18.42 -5.69 3.33
C ILE A 114 17.24 -4.75 3.55
N ASP A 115 17.19 -4.03 4.67
CA ASP A 115 16.05 -3.20 5.06
C ASP A 115 15.75 -2.08 4.06
N VAL A 116 16.78 -1.37 3.57
CA VAL A 116 16.60 -0.27 2.61
C VAL A 116 16.14 -0.79 1.24
N THR A 117 16.68 -1.92 0.80
CA THR A 117 16.30 -2.54 -0.48
C THR A 117 14.85 -3.04 -0.42
N ILE A 118 14.48 -3.76 0.62
CA ILE A 118 13.12 -4.25 0.85
C ILE A 118 12.11 -3.10 0.88
N MET A 119 12.41 -2.03 1.63
CA MET A 119 11.55 -0.85 1.68
C MET A 119 11.38 -0.17 0.32
N THR A 120 12.44 -0.14 -0.50
CA THR A 120 12.38 0.41 -1.85
C THR A 120 11.52 -0.50 -2.75
N ASP A 121 11.74 -1.80 -2.72
CA ASP A 121 10.99 -2.77 -3.51
C ASP A 121 9.50 -2.77 -3.16
N ILE A 122 9.17 -2.65 -1.87
CA ILE A 122 7.78 -2.46 -1.43
C ILE A 122 7.21 -1.17 -2.03
N LYS A 123 7.91 -0.04 -1.91
CA LYS A 123 7.45 1.26 -2.45
C LYS A 123 7.20 1.24 -3.95
N ASP A 124 7.99 0.48 -4.70
CA ASP A 124 7.90 0.38 -6.15
C ASP A 124 6.84 -0.65 -6.60
N SER A 125 6.29 -1.42 -5.65
CA SER A 125 5.28 -2.42 -5.92
C SER A 125 3.88 -1.84 -6.07
N ARG A 126 3.01 -2.52 -6.82
CA ARG A 126 1.61 -2.14 -7.03
C ARG A 126 0.73 -2.45 -5.81
N PHE A 127 0.99 -3.58 -5.20
CA PHE A 127 0.36 -4.08 -3.97
C PHE A 127 1.27 -5.10 -3.32
N LEU A 128 0.94 -5.52 -2.11
CA LEU A 128 1.67 -6.53 -1.36
C LEU A 128 0.77 -7.72 -1.05
N VAL A 129 1.31 -8.94 -1.19
CA VAL A 129 0.69 -10.16 -0.67
C VAL A 129 1.46 -10.60 0.56
N ALA A 130 0.80 -10.73 1.71
CA ALA A 130 1.39 -11.18 2.98
C ALA A 130 0.84 -12.54 3.38
N ASP A 131 1.68 -13.58 3.36
CA ASP A 131 1.33 -14.89 3.93
C ASP A 131 1.82 -15.00 5.38
N VAL A 132 0.89 -15.04 6.31
CA VAL A 132 1.18 -15.07 7.75
C VAL A 132 1.07 -16.46 8.37
N THR A 133 1.08 -17.53 7.58
CA THR A 133 0.96 -18.92 8.06
C THR A 133 2.02 -19.25 9.11
N ASP A 134 3.30 -18.93 8.87
CA ASP A 134 4.42 -19.18 9.79
C ASP A 134 4.62 -18.10 10.86
N GLN A 135 3.77 -17.09 10.94
CA GLN A 135 3.82 -16.01 11.94
C GLN A 135 5.16 -15.28 12.01
N ARG A 136 5.87 -15.11 10.87
CA ARG A 136 7.16 -14.42 10.84
C ARG A 136 6.99 -12.92 11.05
N GLN A 137 7.70 -12.37 12.03
CA GLN A 137 7.60 -10.94 12.38
C GLN A 137 7.98 -10.02 11.21
N GLY A 138 8.95 -10.41 10.38
CA GLY A 138 9.33 -9.68 9.18
C GLY A 138 8.18 -9.48 8.20
N VAL A 139 7.33 -10.50 8.02
CA VAL A 139 6.14 -10.43 7.16
C VAL A 139 5.16 -9.37 7.65
N TYR A 140 4.92 -9.31 8.94
CA TYR A 140 4.07 -8.27 9.53
C TYR A 140 4.65 -6.87 9.35
N PHE A 141 5.95 -6.69 9.60
CA PHE A 141 6.64 -5.41 9.41
C PHE A 141 6.53 -4.92 7.96
N GLU A 142 6.78 -5.78 6.98
CA GLU A 142 6.69 -5.47 5.55
C GLU A 142 5.26 -5.08 5.14
N ALA A 143 4.28 -5.83 5.63
CA ALA A 143 2.87 -5.58 5.37
C ALA A 143 2.37 -4.27 6.02
N GLU A 144 2.76 -4.00 7.27
CA GLU A 144 2.42 -2.75 7.97
C GLU A 144 3.09 -1.54 7.33
N TYR A 145 4.34 -1.69 6.86
CA TYR A 145 5.01 -0.65 6.10
C TYR A 145 4.25 -0.32 4.81
N ALA A 146 3.82 -1.35 4.05
CA ALA A 146 3.00 -1.15 2.85
C ALA A 146 1.66 -0.45 3.16
N LEU A 147 0.98 -0.83 4.25
CA LEU A 147 -0.24 -0.15 4.70
C LEU A 147 0.03 1.31 5.06
N GLY A 148 1.15 1.61 5.73
CA GLY A 148 1.57 2.97 6.05
C GLY A 148 1.81 3.85 4.81
N LEU A 149 2.16 3.24 3.67
CA LEU A 149 2.27 3.90 2.37
C LEU A 149 0.91 4.05 1.64
N GLY A 150 -0.19 3.56 2.22
CA GLY A 150 -1.50 3.51 1.57
C GLY A 150 -1.60 2.44 0.48
N MET A 151 -0.68 1.48 0.48
CA MET A 151 -0.65 0.39 -0.49
C MET A 151 -1.66 -0.71 -0.10
N PRO A 152 -2.39 -1.29 -1.08
CA PRO A 152 -3.22 -2.46 -0.80
C PRO A 152 -2.38 -3.65 -0.34
N VAL A 153 -2.81 -4.30 0.75
CA VAL A 153 -2.21 -5.54 1.27
C VAL A 153 -3.25 -6.64 1.23
N LEU A 154 -2.93 -7.74 0.55
CA LEU A 154 -3.74 -8.95 0.50
C LEU A 154 -3.16 -9.97 1.48
N TRP A 155 -3.88 -10.23 2.56
CA TRP A 155 -3.46 -11.16 3.59
C TRP A 155 -3.88 -12.57 3.24
N THR A 156 -2.99 -13.54 3.40
CA THR A 156 -3.27 -14.98 3.25
C THR A 156 -2.81 -15.72 4.49
N CYS A 157 -3.53 -16.76 4.87
CA CYS A 157 -3.19 -17.61 6.01
C CYS A 157 -3.76 -19.01 5.82
N LYS A 158 -3.02 -20.04 6.21
CA LYS A 158 -3.55 -21.39 6.30
C LYS A 158 -4.66 -21.44 7.34
N LYS A 159 -5.79 -22.05 7.01
CA LYS A 159 -7.00 -22.03 7.85
C LYS A 159 -6.74 -22.54 9.27
N GLY A 160 -5.89 -23.57 9.43
CA GLY A 160 -5.52 -24.11 10.74
C GLY A 160 -4.69 -23.17 11.61
N ASP A 161 -4.01 -22.18 11.01
CA ASP A 161 -3.09 -21.27 11.69
C ASP A 161 -3.71 -19.91 12.01
N LEU A 162 -4.95 -19.66 11.61
CA LEU A 162 -5.64 -18.38 11.85
C LEU A 162 -5.68 -17.99 13.34
N GLY A 163 -5.81 -18.96 14.23
CA GLY A 163 -5.80 -18.73 15.68
C GLY A 163 -4.50 -18.14 16.21
N ASN A 164 -3.40 -18.32 15.50
CA ASN A 164 -2.06 -17.86 15.84
C ASN A 164 -1.73 -16.49 15.25
N VAL A 165 -2.55 -15.97 14.32
CA VAL A 165 -2.33 -14.67 13.67
C VAL A 165 -2.30 -13.56 14.72
N HIS A 166 -1.35 -12.62 14.57
CA HIS A 166 -1.18 -11.51 15.49
C HIS A 166 -2.50 -10.73 15.66
N PHE A 167 -2.84 -10.38 16.89
CA PHE A 167 -4.15 -9.82 17.22
C PHE A 167 -4.44 -8.51 16.49
N ASP A 168 -3.44 -7.67 16.23
CA ASP A 168 -3.58 -6.40 15.52
C ASP A 168 -4.00 -6.57 14.07
N THR A 169 -3.66 -7.72 13.46
CA THR A 169 -3.99 -7.99 12.05
C THR A 169 -5.25 -8.82 11.87
N ARG A 170 -5.84 -9.34 12.95
CA ARG A 170 -7.10 -10.11 12.89
C ARG A 170 -8.29 -9.32 12.38
N GLN A 171 -8.25 -8.01 12.44
CA GLN A 171 -9.26 -7.12 11.88
C GLN A 171 -9.25 -7.05 10.36
N TYR A 172 -8.14 -7.44 9.71
CA TYR A 172 -8.05 -7.49 8.26
C TYR A 172 -8.68 -8.77 7.71
N ASN A 173 -9.23 -8.67 6.51
CA ASN A 173 -9.79 -9.83 5.83
C ASN A 173 -8.65 -10.72 5.30
N HIS A 174 -8.54 -11.94 5.85
CA HIS A 174 -7.57 -12.93 5.43
C HIS A 174 -8.18 -13.89 4.42
N ILE A 175 -7.50 -14.14 3.32
CA ILE A 175 -7.80 -15.23 2.39
C ILE A 175 -7.34 -16.52 3.07
N LEU A 176 -8.29 -17.27 3.63
CA LEU A 176 -8.01 -18.53 4.30
C LEU A 176 -7.93 -19.65 3.26
N TRP A 177 -6.88 -20.47 3.38
CA TRP A 177 -6.66 -21.55 2.44
C TRP A 177 -6.43 -22.91 3.14
N GLU A 178 -6.83 -23.98 2.46
CA GLU A 178 -6.63 -25.37 2.88
C GLU A 178 -5.77 -26.13 1.85
N SER A 179 -5.75 -25.69 0.59
CA SER A 179 -4.94 -26.26 -0.46
C SER A 179 -4.32 -25.17 -1.35
N GLU A 180 -3.24 -25.54 -2.04
CA GLU A 180 -2.52 -24.68 -2.98
C GLU A 180 -3.41 -24.20 -4.13
N ASP A 181 -4.23 -25.10 -4.68
CA ASP A 181 -5.12 -24.77 -5.79
C ASP A 181 -6.23 -23.81 -5.37
N GLN A 182 -6.80 -24.01 -4.18
CA GLN A 182 -7.79 -23.09 -3.61
C GLN A 182 -7.20 -21.69 -3.41
N LEU A 183 -5.99 -21.59 -2.82
CA LEU A 183 -5.34 -20.30 -2.65
C LEU A 183 -5.10 -19.61 -3.98
N ARG A 184 -4.55 -20.35 -4.97
CA ARG A 184 -4.28 -19.80 -6.30
C ARG A 184 -5.51 -19.16 -6.92
N GLU A 185 -6.63 -19.89 -6.93
CA GLU A 185 -7.88 -19.41 -7.52
C GLU A 185 -8.47 -18.22 -6.73
N THR A 186 -8.54 -18.33 -5.41
CA THR A 186 -9.11 -17.28 -4.55
C THR A 186 -8.28 -16.01 -4.63
N LEU A 187 -6.95 -16.10 -4.51
CA LEU A 187 -6.04 -14.95 -4.59
C LEU A 187 -6.12 -14.27 -5.96
N PHE A 188 -6.14 -15.05 -7.06
CA PHE A 188 -6.34 -14.52 -8.40
C PHE A 188 -7.64 -13.70 -8.50
N ASN A 189 -8.75 -14.24 -8.01
CA ASN A 189 -10.04 -13.58 -8.04
C ASN A 189 -10.04 -12.28 -7.20
N PHE A 190 -9.41 -12.30 -6.01
CA PHE A 190 -9.25 -11.12 -5.16
C PHE A 190 -8.40 -10.03 -5.84
N ILE A 191 -7.27 -10.40 -6.45
CA ILE A 191 -6.44 -9.44 -7.19
C ILE A 191 -7.28 -8.80 -8.30
N CYS A 192 -7.96 -9.59 -9.11
CA CYS A 192 -8.78 -9.07 -10.20
C CYS A 192 -9.93 -8.16 -9.73
N ALA A 193 -10.55 -8.47 -8.58
CA ALA A 193 -11.66 -7.71 -8.04
C ALA A 193 -11.23 -6.40 -7.38
N ILE A 194 -10.13 -6.41 -6.59
CA ILE A 194 -9.72 -5.27 -5.77
C ILE A 194 -8.71 -4.37 -6.50
N ILE A 195 -7.75 -4.97 -7.20
CA ILE A 195 -6.65 -4.25 -7.85
C ILE A 195 -6.95 -4.05 -9.35
N GLY A 196 -7.60 -5.03 -9.96
CA GLY A 196 -7.81 -5.11 -11.39
C GLY A 196 -6.78 -6.00 -12.09
N LYS A 197 -6.91 -6.12 -13.42
CA LYS A 197 -5.96 -6.89 -14.24
C LYS A 197 -4.70 -6.08 -14.49
N GLY A 198 -3.55 -6.71 -14.36
CA GLY A 198 -2.25 -6.13 -14.58
C GLY A 198 -1.95 -5.82 -16.05
N PRO A 199 -0.86 -5.06 -16.31
CA PRO A 199 -0.51 -4.56 -17.64
C PRO A 199 -0.25 -5.67 -18.66
N LYS A 200 0.30 -6.80 -18.26
CA LYS A 200 0.58 -7.94 -19.15
C LYS A 200 -0.67 -8.58 -19.75
N ARG A 201 -1.82 -8.53 -19.05
CA ARG A 201 -3.09 -9.04 -19.56
C ARG A 201 -3.89 -8.02 -20.37
N ARG A 202 -3.60 -6.71 -20.20
CA ARG A 202 -4.24 -5.67 -20.98
C ARG A 202 -3.74 -5.68 -22.43
N ALA A 203 -2.47 -6.06 -22.64
CA ALA A 203 -1.86 -6.12 -23.98
C ALA A 203 -2.38 -7.27 -24.85
N THR A 204 -2.92 -8.34 -24.26
CA THR A 204 -3.43 -9.52 -25.00
C THR A 204 -4.94 -9.46 -25.30
N GLY A 205 -5.64 -8.43 -24.82
CA GLY A 205 -7.10 -8.26 -25.00
C GLY A 205 -7.54 -7.25 -26.04
N SER A 206 -6.60 -6.71 -26.84
CA SER A 206 -6.87 -5.77 -27.95
C SER A 206 -6.65 -6.49 -29.28
N SER A 207 -7.54 -7.41 -29.61
CA SER A 207 -7.66 -8.00 -30.96
C SER A 207 -9.11 -8.15 -31.31
#